data_a07e1a786570981c9a679e4b0116cd21
#
_entry.id   a07e1a786570981c9a679e4b0116cd21
#
_cell.length_a   1.000
_cell.length_b   1.000
_cell.length_c   1.000
_cell.angle_alpha   90.00
_cell.angle_beta   90.00
_cell.angle_gamma   90.00
#
_symmetry.space_group_name_H-M   'P 1'
#
loop_
_entity.id
_entity.type
_entity.pdbx_description
1 polymer ?
#
loop_
_entity_poly.entity_id
_entity_poly.type
_entity_poly.pdbx_seq_one_letter_code
_entity_poly.pdbx_strand_id
1 'polypeptide(L)'
;MADGTAGGPADGTAADGSAGWTTPAGWGGPPVTTPSYGTPPPGYGTWGPPGSELKPGVVPLRPLGLGEVLDGAVGVLRRYPRPALGFAAIVAVVSVLVQTLLSTTLLRPLLDLDPTAVGGASQQALEDAIGGAFVAGAVAVLLTLITGAVLTGALTAVVGKAVLGQSMSFGEAWAAVRPVLLKLIGLSLLTTLIVGGVVAAAAAAAVALGLLGAGGVALGVLLVLGSLLLAAYLYVRLSLAPCALVLERTSTRTSLRRSSVLVRGDWWRVFGILLLVLVISSFVALTLQVPFELLGAGSAGSLFDPTRDVLGARALILSGIGGVVTATLVSPFSAAAQALLYVDRRMRAEGLDVALAAAATARS
;
A
#
# COMPACT_ATOMS: atom_id res chain seq x y z
N MET A 1 80.06 31.01 38.60
CA MET A 1 79.92 30.15 39.79
C MET A 1 78.70 29.33 39.56
N ALA A 2 78.87 28.16 39.04
CA ALA A 2 78.87 26.88 39.73
C ALA A 2 77.34 26.43 39.90
N ASP A 3 76.92 25.44 39.50
CA ASP A 3 77.20 24.03 39.27
C ASP A 3 75.82 23.35 39.39
N GLY A 4 75.40 22.45 38.73
CA GLY A 4 75.86 21.22 38.20
C GLY A 4 74.80 20.17 38.23
N THR A 5 74.84 19.40 37.18
CA THR A 5 74.53 17.95 37.08
C THR A 5 73.08 17.48 37.20
N ALA A 6 72.58 16.96 36.17
CA ALA A 6 72.68 15.65 35.55
C ALA A 6 71.56 14.66 35.97
N GLY A 7 70.95 14.03 35.01
CA GLY A 7 70.38 12.68 35.12
C GLY A 7 68.99 12.49 34.52
N GLY A 8 68.88 12.07 33.24
CA GLY A 8 67.64 11.39 32.75
C GLY A 8 67.66 9.92 33.16
N PRO A 9 66.82 9.03 32.69
CA PRO A 9 66.10 9.05 31.43
C PRO A 9 64.57 8.61 31.53
N ALA A 10 63.92 8.80 30.42
CA ALA A 10 62.75 8.12 29.80
C ALA A 10 61.93 7.12 30.60
N ASP A 11 60.61 7.33 30.62
CA ASP A 11 59.66 6.32 30.11
C ASP A 11 58.35 6.97 29.69
N GLY A 12 57.92 6.61 28.50
CA GLY A 12 56.69 7.11 27.92
C GLY A 12 55.47 6.34 28.38
N THR A 13 54.43 7.06 28.78
CA THR A 13 53.08 6.51 28.78
C THR A 13 52.13 7.54 28.23
N ALA A 14 51.30 7.05 27.29
CA ALA A 14 50.32 7.80 26.52
C ALA A 14 49.35 8.57 27.41
N ALA A 15 49.12 9.83 27.06
CA ALA A 15 48.08 10.65 27.66
C ALA A 15 46.72 10.26 27.09
N ASP A 16 45.91 9.62 27.94
CA ASP A 16 44.48 9.41 27.71
C ASP A 16 43.76 10.71 28.08
N GLY A 17 43.28 11.42 27.06
CA GLY A 17 42.61 12.71 27.21
C GLY A 17 41.11 12.55 27.52
N SER A 18 40.79 12.10 28.73
CA SER A 18 39.42 12.24 29.27
C SER A 18 39.28 13.54 30.03
N ALA A 19 38.78 14.60 29.38
CA ALA A 19 38.37 15.84 30.04
C ALA A 19 37.17 15.55 30.96
N GLY A 20 37.47 15.28 32.24
CA GLY A 20 36.47 15.14 33.29
C GLY A 20 35.83 16.48 33.61
N TRP A 21 34.52 16.55 33.53
CA TRP A 21 33.72 17.66 34.04
C TRP A 21 33.78 17.62 35.58
N THR A 22 34.42 18.60 36.19
CA THR A 22 34.42 18.79 37.66
C THR A 22 33.08 19.40 38.07
N THR A 23 32.30 18.67 38.85
CA THR A 23 31.07 19.19 39.48
C THR A 23 31.47 20.20 40.59
N PRO A 24 30.73 21.32 40.76
CA PRO A 24 30.99 22.28 41.85
C PRO A 24 30.70 21.62 43.20
N ALA A 25 31.62 21.86 44.16
CA ALA A 25 31.49 21.43 45.53
C ALA A 25 30.31 22.10 46.21
N GLY A 26 29.33 21.31 46.75
CA GLY A 26 28.29 21.88 47.59
C GLY A 26 27.03 21.10 47.85
N TRP A 27 26.92 19.83 47.51
CA TRP A 27 25.75 19.03 47.90
C TRP A 27 26.23 17.67 48.38
N GLY A 28 26.49 17.59 49.71
CA GLY A 28 26.88 16.36 50.42
C GLY A 28 25.65 15.47 50.58
N GLY A 29 25.45 14.50 49.69
CA GLY A 29 24.60 13.34 49.91
C GLY A 29 25.46 12.14 50.35
N PRO A 30 24.93 11.17 51.13
CA PRO A 30 25.69 10.00 51.53
C PRO A 30 26.13 9.16 50.32
N PRO A 31 27.25 8.43 50.41
CA PRO A 31 27.80 7.66 49.28
C PRO A 31 26.82 6.54 48.90
N VAL A 32 26.31 6.60 47.67
CA VAL A 32 25.50 5.54 47.09
C VAL A 32 26.47 4.43 46.69
N THR A 33 26.48 3.34 47.45
CA THR A 33 27.15 2.10 47.07
C THR A 33 26.40 1.49 45.88
N THR A 34 26.92 1.65 44.68
CA THR A 34 26.45 0.92 43.50
C THR A 34 26.78 -0.56 43.67
N PRO A 35 25.77 -1.48 43.59
CA PRO A 35 26.08 -2.90 43.55
C PRO A 35 26.86 -3.21 42.27
N SER A 36 28.04 -3.79 42.42
CA SER A 36 28.83 -4.31 41.30
C SER A 36 28.11 -5.53 40.75
N TYR A 37 27.34 -5.33 39.66
CA TYR A 37 26.86 -6.44 38.85
C TYR A 37 28.04 -6.93 37.99
N GLY A 38 28.41 -8.20 38.22
CA GLY A 38 29.46 -8.89 37.46
C GLY A 38 29.19 -8.81 35.97
N THR A 39 30.29 -8.77 35.21
CA THR A 39 30.29 -8.82 33.73
C THR A 39 29.42 -9.95 33.20
N PRO A 40 28.43 -9.71 32.35
CA PRO A 40 27.62 -10.77 31.76
C PRO A 40 28.49 -11.65 30.84
N PRO A 41 28.24 -12.97 30.80
CA PRO A 41 29.00 -13.87 29.95
C PRO A 41 28.80 -13.52 28.45
N PRO A 42 29.84 -13.70 27.61
CA PRO A 42 29.72 -13.43 26.18
C PRO A 42 28.81 -14.48 25.53
N GLY A 43 27.67 -14.07 25.01
CA GLY A 43 26.81 -14.95 24.23
C GLY A 43 25.29 -14.72 24.29
N TYR A 44 24.79 -13.92 25.21
CA TYR A 44 23.37 -13.51 25.18
C TYR A 44 23.30 -12.06 24.68
N GLY A 45 22.65 -11.88 23.54
CA GLY A 45 22.36 -10.54 23.01
C GLY A 45 21.77 -9.70 24.14
N THR A 46 22.42 -8.59 24.46
CA THR A 46 21.96 -7.60 25.42
C THR A 46 20.54 -7.17 25.02
N TRP A 47 19.55 -7.71 25.73
CA TRP A 47 18.28 -7.02 25.91
C TRP A 47 18.59 -5.79 26.76
N GLY A 48 19.11 -4.75 26.11
CA GLY A 48 19.15 -3.43 26.74
C GLY A 48 17.74 -3.08 27.17
N PRO A 49 17.54 -2.29 28.24
CA PRO A 49 16.23 -1.71 28.52
C PRO A 49 15.73 -1.11 27.21
N PRO A 50 14.45 -1.23 26.86
CA PRO A 50 13.95 -0.64 25.62
C PRO A 50 14.35 0.83 25.67
N GLY A 51 15.47 1.11 25.02
CA GLY A 51 15.96 2.47 24.86
C GLY A 51 14.81 3.20 24.23
N SER A 52 14.56 4.42 24.63
CA SER A 52 13.54 5.31 24.12
C SER A 52 13.65 5.35 22.59
N GLU A 53 13.09 4.31 21.92
CA GLU A 53 13.00 4.29 20.47
C GLU A 53 12.23 5.54 20.11
N LEU A 54 12.86 6.44 19.38
CA LEU A 54 12.23 7.66 18.89
C LEU A 54 11.01 7.24 18.06
N LYS A 55 9.85 7.21 18.72
CA LYS A 55 8.55 6.93 18.12
C LYS A 55 7.72 8.21 18.12
N PRO A 56 8.09 9.22 17.32
CA PRO A 56 7.37 10.50 17.30
C PRO A 56 5.98 10.35 16.73
N GLY A 57 5.70 9.28 15.96
CA GLY A 57 4.43 9.03 15.29
C GLY A 57 3.85 7.63 15.54
N VAL A 58 3.23 7.09 14.49
CA VAL A 58 2.54 5.80 14.53
C VAL A 58 3.53 4.62 14.48
N VAL A 59 4.70 4.80 13.87
CA VAL A 59 5.73 3.76 13.72
C VAL A 59 7.07 4.24 14.24
N PRO A 60 7.96 3.32 14.72
CA PRO A 60 9.32 3.67 15.11
C PRO A 60 10.13 4.12 13.89
N LEU A 61 11.11 5.02 14.11
CA LEU A 61 12.00 5.52 13.05
C LEU A 61 13.18 4.54 12.83
N ARG A 62 12.87 3.30 12.50
CA ARG A 62 13.82 2.25 12.13
C ARG A 62 13.22 1.37 11.04
N PRO A 63 14.03 0.56 10.35
CA PRO A 63 13.51 -0.41 9.37
C PRO A 63 12.41 -1.28 10.01
N LEU A 64 11.21 -1.24 9.40
CA LEU A 64 10.00 -1.86 9.97
C LEU A 64 9.99 -3.37 9.74
N GLY A 65 9.49 -4.12 10.72
CA GLY A 65 9.10 -5.52 10.55
C GLY A 65 7.76 -5.65 9.81
N LEU A 66 7.42 -6.88 9.36
CA LEU A 66 6.14 -7.16 8.68
C LEU A 66 4.95 -6.80 9.59
N GLY A 67 4.99 -7.24 10.86
CA GLY A 67 3.94 -6.91 11.84
C GLY A 67 3.82 -5.41 12.08
N GLU A 68 4.94 -4.69 12.15
CA GLU A 68 4.96 -3.25 12.37
C GLU A 68 4.34 -2.45 11.20
N VAL A 69 4.46 -2.95 9.97
CA VAL A 69 3.77 -2.35 8.81
C VAL A 69 2.26 -2.52 8.92
N LEU A 70 1.79 -3.71 9.31
CA LEU A 70 0.36 -4.00 9.48
C LEU A 70 -0.23 -3.26 10.68
N ASP A 71 0.45 -3.32 11.83
CA ASP A 71 0.03 -2.59 13.04
C ASP A 71 0.04 -1.09 12.83
N GLY A 72 1.05 -0.58 12.12
CA GLY A 72 1.14 0.80 11.71
C GLY A 72 -0.02 1.23 10.81
N ALA A 73 -0.41 0.39 9.85
CA ALA A 73 -1.55 0.66 8.99
C ALA A 73 -2.86 0.76 9.78
N VAL A 74 -3.12 -0.19 10.69
CA VAL A 74 -4.26 -0.13 11.62
C VAL A 74 -4.14 1.07 12.56
N GLY A 75 -2.94 1.35 13.05
CA GLY A 75 -2.63 2.50 13.92
C GLY A 75 -2.98 3.84 13.27
N VAL A 76 -2.69 4.02 11.97
CA VAL A 76 -3.07 5.22 11.21
C VAL A 76 -4.59 5.37 11.18
N LEU A 77 -5.33 4.30 10.90
CA LEU A 77 -6.79 4.32 10.85
C LEU A 77 -7.41 4.65 12.22
N ARG A 78 -6.86 4.09 13.29
CA ARG A 78 -7.34 4.33 14.65
C ARG A 78 -7.03 5.75 15.13
N ARG A 79 -5.85 6.26 14.82
CA ARG A 79 -5.38 7.57 15.29
C ARG A 79 -5.94 8.74 14.47
N TYR A 80 -6.18 8.53 13.18
CA TYR A 80 -6.67 9.53 12.24
C TYR A 80 -7.92 9.06 11.46
N PRO A 81 -9.02 8.66 12.17
CA PRO A 81 -10.17 8.05 11.51
C PRO A 81 -10.89 9.03 10.58
N ARG A 82 -11.03 10.31 11.00
CA ARG A 82 -11.76 11.31 10.20
C ARG A 82 -11.18 11.51 8.80
N PRO A 83 -9.88 11.82 8.60
CA PRO A 83 -9.34 11.94 7.25
C PRO A 83 -9.27 10.59 6.52
N ALA A 84 -8.89 9.48 7.18
CA ALA A 84 -8.71 8.19 6.53
C ALA A 84 -10.03 7.60 6.05
N LEU A 85 -11.00 7.42 6.97
CA LEU A 85 -12.30 6.84 6.65
C LEU A 85 -13.21 7.81 5.90
N GLY A 86 -13.10 9.13 6.17
CA GLY A 86 -13.91 10.14 5.48
C GLY A 86 -13.61 10.19 3.98
N PHE A 87 -12.33 10.18 3.56
CA PHE A 87 -11.98 10.06 2.15
C PHE A 87 -12.47 8.76 1.55
N ALA A 88 -12.26 7.63 2.24
CA ALA A 88 -12.66 6.33 1.76
C ALA A 88 -14.19 6.25 1.58
N ALA A 89 -14.98 6.76 2.52
CA ALA A 89 -16.43 6.76 2.46
C ALA A 89 -16.96 7.58 1.27
N ILE A 90 -16.46 8.81 1.08
CA ILE A 90 -16.87 9.66 -0.05
C ILE A 90 -16.53 8.97 -1.38
N VAL A 91 -15.30 8.47 -1.51
CA VAL A 91 -14.85 7.77 -2.71
C VAL A 91 -15.67 6.51 -2.95
N ALA A 92 -15.95 5.71 -1.90
CA ALA A 92 -16.75 4.49 -1.99
C ALA A 92 -18.19 4.78 -2.44
N VAL A 93 -18.85 5.77 -1.85
CA VAL A 93 -20.23 6.14 -2.23
C VAL A 93 -20.28 6.55 -3.70
N VAL A 94 -19.38 7.46 -4.12
CA VAL A 94 -19.34 7.90 -5.53
C VAL A 94 -19.07 6.72 -6.47
N SER A 95 -18.10 5.85 -6.13
CA SER A 95 -17.76 4.68 -6.94
C SER A 95 -18.93 3.71 -7.08
N VAL A 96 -19.62 3.38 -5.98
CA VAL A 96 -20.76 2.46 -5.99
C VAL A 96 -21.91 3.05 -6.79
N LEU A 97 -22.25 4.33 -6.61
CA LEU A 97 -23.32 4.97 -7.38
C LEU A 97 -23.04 4.95 -8.88
N VAL A 98 -21.83 5.29 -9.29
CA VAL A 98 -21.46 5.27 -10.72
C VAL A 98 -21.43 3.84 -11.25
N GLN A 99 -20.89 2.87 -10.51
CA GLN A 99 -20.92 1.47 -10.92
C GLN A 99 -22.34 0.91 -11.05
N THR A 100 -23.22 1.23 -10.11
CA THR A 100 -24.63 0.83 -10.17
C THR A 100 -25.32 1.42 -11.40
N LEU A 101 -25.10 2.71 -11.66
CA LEU A 101 -25.63 3.35 -12.86
C LEU A 101 -25.10 2.69 -14.14
N LEU A 102 -23.80 2.40 -14.20
CA LEU A 102 -23.19 1.74 -15.35
C LEU A 102 -23.74 0.34 -15.59
N SER A 103 -23.86 -0.47 -14.53
CA SER A 103 -24.38 -1.84 -14.65
C SER A 103 -25.83 -1.86 -15.10
N THR A 104 -26.67 -0.94 -14.62
CA THR A 104 -28.08 -0.88 -15.03
C THR A 104 -28.29 -0.31 -16.42
N THR A 105 -27.43 0.58 -16.91
CA THR A 105 -27.62 1.22 -18.22
C THR A 105 -26.91 0.52 -19.36
N LEU A 106 -25.68 0.05 -19.13
CA LEU A 106 -24.82 -0.47 -20.20
C LEU A 106 -24.64 -1.99 -20.15
N LEU A 107 -24.74 -2.62 -18.96
CA LEU A 107 -24.53 -4.06 -18.82
C LEU A 107 -25.83 -4.85 -18.90
N ARG A 108 -26.96 -4.26 -18.51
CA ARG A 108 -28.27 -4.93 -18.54
C ARG A 108 -28.65 -5.47 -19.94
N PRO A 109 -28.50 -4.72 -21.03
CA PRO A 109 -28.79 -5.23 -22.37
C PRO A 109 -27.99 -6.48 -22.75
N LEU A 110 -26.77 -6.63 -22.23
CA LEU A 110 -25.95 -7.84 -22.44
C LEU A 110 -26.45 -9.04 -21.64
N LEU A 111 -26.92 -8.81 -20.40
CA LEU A 111 -27.45 -9.87 -19.52
C LEU A 111 -28.84 -10.33 -19.90
N ASP A 112 -29.64 -9.46 -20.55
CA ASP A 112 -30.97 -9.76 -21.03
C ASP A 112 -30.96 -10.51 -22.39
N LEU A 113 -29.77 -10.73 -23.00
CA LEU A 113 -29.65 -11.57 -24.18
C LEU A 113 -29.89 -13.03 -23.79
N ASP A 114 -30.94 -13.65 -24.38
CA ASP A 114 -31.24 -15.06 -24.18
C ASP A 114 -30.07 -15.93 -24.72
N PRO A 115 -29.38 -16.73 -23.87
CA PRO A 115 -28.32 -17.62 -24.31
C PRO A 115 -28.76 -18.64 -25.36
N THR A 116 -30.06 -19.00 -25.38
CA THR A 116 -30.64 -19.91 -26.35
C THR A 116 -30.97 -19.22 -27.67
N ALA A 117 -31.10 -17.91 -27.67
CA ALA A 117 -31.33 -17.07 -28.84
C ALA A 117 -30.04 -16.61 -29.54
N VAL A 118 -28.85 -17.01 -29.06
CA VAL A 118 -27.57 -16.65 -29.69
C VAL A 118 -27.49 -17.11 -31.16
N GLY A 119 -28.26 -18.13 -31.57
CA GLY A 119 -28.44 -18.51 -32.98
C GLY A 119 -29.50 -17.71 -33.75
N GLY A 120 -30.31 -16.87 -33.07
CA GLY A 120 -31.43 -16.09 -33.64
C GLY A 120 -31.35 -14.58 -33.32
N ALA A 121 -30.47 -14.15 -32.40
CA ALA A 121 -30.26 -12.73 -32.17
C ALA A 121 -29.70 -12.06 -33.43
N SER A 122 -30.26 -10.92 -33.80
CA SER A 122 -29.71 -10.16 -34.93
C SER A 122 -28.27 -9.82 -34.64
N GLN A 123 -27.39 -9.96 -35.62
CA GLN A 123 -25.96 -9.62 -35.49
C GLN A 123 -25.78 -8.22 -34.89
N GLN A 124 -26.68 -7.31 -35.22
CA GLN A 124 -26.72 -5.95 -34.70
C GLN A 124 -26.97 -5.89 -33.19
N ALA A 125 -27.89 -6.70 -32.64
CA ALA A 125 -28.12 -6.74 -31.20
C ALA A 125 -26.91 -7.26 -30.42
N LEU A 126 -26.18 -8.22 -30.99
CA LEU A 126 -24.94 -8.73 -30.41
C LEU A 126 -23.80 -7.67 -30.45
N GLU A 127 -23.67 -6.96 -31.59
CA GLU A 127 -22.68 -5.88 -31.73
C GLU A 127 -22.96 -4.74 -30.75
N ASP A 128 -24.22 -4.33 -30.59
CA ASP A 128 -24.66 -3.29 -29.66
C ASP A 128 -24.39 -3.71 -28.20
N ALA A 129 -24.67 -4.96 -27.83
CA ALA A 129 -24.43 -5.48 -26.51
C ALA A 129 -22.93 -5.57 -26.16
N ILE A 130 -22.10 -6.03 -27.11
CA ILE A 130 -20.63 -6.08 -26.96
C ILE A 130 -20.08 -4.66 -26.87
N GLY A 131 -20.54 -3.74 -27.72
CA GLY A 131 -20.15 -2.33 -27.68
C GLY A 131 -20.47 -1.67 -26.35
N GLY A 132 -21.70 -1.89 -25.84
CA GLY A 132 -22.14 -1.41 -24.53
C GLY A 132 -21.27 -1.96 -23.39
N ALA A 133 -20.99 -3.27 -23.38
CA ALA A 133 -20.14 -3.91 -22.38
C ALA A 133 -18.69 -3.38 -22.43
N PHE A 134 -18.16 -3.12 -23.62
CA PHE A 134 -16.83 -2.54 -23.76
C PHE A 134 -16.75 -1.10 -23.21
N VAL A 135 -17.75 -0.27 -23.52
CA VAL A 135 -17.84 1.10 -22.98
C VAL A 135 -18.01 1.06 -21.45
N ALA A 136 -18.90 0.19 -20.94
CA ALA A 136 -19.09 0.02 -19.49
C ALA A 136 -17.79 -0.39 -18.80
N GLY A 137 -17.06 -1.36 -19.36
CA GLY A 137 -15.77 -1.81 -18.86
C GLY A 137 -14.72 -0.70 -18.85
N ALA A 138 -14.60 0.06 -19.94
CA ALA A 138 -13.65 1.17 -20.04
C ALA A 138 -13.95 2.27 -18.98
N VAL A 139 -15.22 2.64 -18.81
CA VAL A 139 -15.63 3.64 -17.80
C VAL A 139 -15.39 3.11 -16.39
N ALA A 140 -15.68 1.83 -16.11
CA ALA A 140 -15.43 1.20 -14.82
C ALA A 140 -13.94 1.19 -14.48
N VAL A 141 -13.06 0.87 -15.43
CA VAL A 141 -11.61 0.94 -15.27
C VAL A 141 -11.19 2.38 -14.95
N LEU A 142 -11.63 3.35 -15.74
CA LEU A 142 -11.27 4.76 -15.54
C LEU A 142 -11.72 5.25 -14.15
N LEU A 143 -12.93 4.92 -13.74
CA LEU A 143 -13.44 5.24 -12.40
C LEU A 143 -12.58 4.62 -11.30
N THR A 144 -12.23 3.35 -11.43
CA THR A 144 -11.34 2.66 -10.48
C THR A 144 -9.97 3.33 -10.39
N LEU A 145 -9.41 3.75 -11.51
CA LEU A 145 -8.13 4.47 -11.54
C LEU A 145 -8.21 5.83 -10.85
N ILE A 146 -9.28 6.60 -11.10
CA ILE A 146 -9.49 7.92 -10.48
C ILE A 146 -9.67 7.78 -8.97
N THR A 147 -10.58 6.89 -8.54
CA THR A 147 -10.90 6.69 -7.13
C THR A 147 -9.71 6.11 -6.36
N GLY A 148 -9.00 5.14 -6.95
CA GLY A 148 -7.78 4.57 -6.40
C GLY A 148 -6.66 5.62 -6.28
N ALA A 149 -6.48 6.48 -7.29
CA ALA A 149 -5.49 7.57 -7.25
C ALA A 149 -5.80 8.59 -6.15
N VAL A 150 -7.06 9.02 -6.03
CA VAL A 150 -7.50 9.93 -4.96
C VAL A 150 -7.23 9.33 -3.59
N LEU A 151 -7.66 8.10 -3.37
CA LEU A 151 -7.54 7.43 -2.08
C LEU A 151 -6.09 7.16 -1.70
N THR A 152 -5.32 6.53 -2.60
CA THR A 152 -3.89 6.25 -2.38
C THR A 152 -3.12 7.55 -2.15
N GLY A 153 -3.41 8.59 -2.94
CA GLY A 153 -2.76 9.89 -2.78
C GLY A 153 -3.05 10.53 -1.43
N ALA A 154 -4.33 10.61 -1.04
CA ALA A 154 -4.75 11.20 0.23
C ALA A 154 -4.15 10.45 1.42
N LEU A 155 -4.26 9.13 1.42
CA LEU A 155 -3.73 8.32 2.52
C LEU A 155 -2.21 8.30 2.58
N THR A 156 -1.51 8.31 1.45
CA THR A 156 -0.06 8.46 1.42
C THR A 156 0.37 9.80 2.06
N ALA A 157 -0.35 10.90 1.79
CA ALA A 157 -0.07 12.19 2.41
C ALA A 157 -0.35 12.17 3.93
N VAL A 158 -1.46 11.56 4.36
CA VAL A 158 -1.81 11.36 5.78
C VAL A 158 -0.74 10.53 6.50
N VAL A 159 -0.34 9.38 5.91
CA VAL A 159 0.70 8.51 6.47
C VAL A 159 2.04 9.22 6.57
N GLY A 160 2.43 9.99 5.55
CA GLY A 160 3.67 10.76 5.56
C GLY A 160 3.77 11.73 6.75
N LYS A 161 2.67 12.39 7.14
CA LYS A 161 2.61 13.22 8.35
C LYS A 161 2.47 12.40 9.63
N ALA A 162 1.70 11.30 9.60
CA ALA A 162 1.48 10.43 10.74
C ALA A 162 2.77 9.76 11.25
N VAL A 163 3.70 9.42 10.36
CA VAL A 163 5.03 8.90 10.72
C VAL A 163 5.83 9.93 11.53
N LEU A 164 5.66 11.23 11.24
CA LEU A 164 6.28 12.34 11.97
C LEU A 164 5.49 12.78 13.20
N GLY A 165 4.43 12.05 13.59
CA GLY A 165 3.57 12.39 14.72
C GLY A 165 2.64 13.59 14.50
N GLN A 166 2.55 14.10 13.27
CA GLN A 166 1.71 15.25 12.93
C GLN A 166 0.31 14.80 12.52
N SER A 167 -0.72 15.54 12.98
CA SER A 167 -2.08 15.37 12.48
C SER A 167 -2.26 16.07 11.14
N MET A 168 -3.16 15.54 10.33
CA MET A 168 -3.57 16.13 9.05
C MET A 168 -5.09 16.20 8.98
N SER A 169 -5.63 17.36 8.68
CA SER A 169 -7.07 17.53 8.45
C SER A 169 -7.47 17.01 7.06
N PHE A 170 -8.76 16.75 6.86
CA PHE A 170 -9.31 16.38 5.56
C PHE A 170 -8.95 17.39 4.47
N GLY A 171 -9.13 18.70 4.74
CA GLY A 171 -8.84 19.76 3.79
C GLY A 171 -7.37 19.86 3.41
N GLU A 172 -6.46 19.67 4.38
CA GLU A 172 -5.02 19.63 4.11
C GLU A 172 -4.61 18.43 3.28
N ALA A 173 -5.19 17.24 3.54
CA ALA A 173 -4.94 16.05 2.74
C ALA A 173 -5.41 16.26 1.29
N TRP A 174 -6.59 16.82 1.09
CA TRP A 174 -7.09 17.19 -0.24
C TRP A 174 -6.20 18.21 -0.94
N ALA A 175 -5.80 19.27 -0.25
CA ALA A 175 -4.89 20.28 -0.78
C ALA A 175 -3.52 19.71 -1.18
N ALA A 176 -3.04 18.69 -0.46
CA ALA A 176 -1.78 18.02 -0.78
C ALA A 176 -1.87 17.16 -2.06
N VAL A 177 -3.02 16.51 -2.31
CA VAL A 177 -3.21 15.58 -3.44
C VAL A 177 -3.67 16.30 -4.70
N ARG A 178 -4.52 17.31 -4.59
CA ARG A 178 -5.08 18.05 -5.74
C ARG A 178 -4.05 18.42 -6.82
N PRO A 179 -2.86 19.00 -6.50
CA PRO A 179 -1.90 19.41 -7.53
C PRO A 179 -1.19 18.23 -8.22
N VAL A 180 -1.20 17.01 -7.63
CA VAL A 180 -0.57 15.82 -8.18
C VAL A 180 -1.58 14.81 -8.72
N LEU A 181 -2.89 15.09 -8.59
CA LEU A 181 -3.96 14.14 -8.91
C LEU A 181 -3.90 13.66 -10.38
N LEU A 182 -3.77 14.58 -11.34
CA LEU A 182 -3.65 14.22 -12.76
C LEU A 182 -2.42 13.34 -13.03
N LYS A 183 -1.31 13.61 -12.35
CA LYS A 183 -0.10 12.78 -12.47
C LYS A 183 -0.32 11.40 -11.86
N LEU A 184 -1.07 11.31 -10.75
CA LEU A 184 -1.44 10.04 -10.12
C LEU A 184 -2.36 9.21 -11.03
N ILE A 185 -3.38 9.83 -11.61
CA ILE A 185 -4.27 9.15 -12.57
C ILE A 185 -3.47 8.67 -13.77
N GLY A 186 -2.62 9.54 -14.34
CA GLY A 186 -1.74 9.15 -15.45
C GLY A 186 -0.76 8.04 -15.10
N LEU A 187 -0.22 8.04 -13.87
CA LEU A 187 0.63 6.97 -13.35
C LEU A 187 -0.13 5.67 -13.21
N SER A 188 -1.34 5.71 -12.61
CA SER A 188 -2.20 4.53 -12.45
C SER A 188 -2.62 3.97 -13.81
N LEU A 189 -3.00 4.83 -14.75
CA LEU A 189 -3.33 4.42 -16.13
C LEU A 189 -2.13 3.74 -16.80
N LEU A 190 -0.95 4.35 -16.72
CA LEU A 190 0.27 3.79 -17.30
C LEU A 190 0.63 2.44 -16.67
N THR A 191 0.53 2.31 -15.35
CA THR A 191 0.78 1.05 -14.65
C THR A 191 -0.23 -0.02 -15.05
N THR A 192 -1.52 0.33 -15.13
CA THR A 192 -2.58 -0.58 -15.59
C THR A 192 -2.37 -0.99 -17.04
N LEU A 193 -1.96 -0.06 -17.91
CA LEU A 193 -1.67 -0.35 -19.31
C LEU A 193 -0.45 -1.28 -19.47
N ILE A 194 0.60 -1.09 -18.68
CA ILE A 194 1.78 -1.96 -18.69
C ILE A 194 1.42 -3.36 -18.20
N VAL A 195 0.81 -3.46 -17.01
CA VAL A 195 0.52 -4.75 -16.37
C VAL A 195 -0.64 -5.47 -17.07
N GLY A 196 -1.74 -4.76 -17.29
CA GLY A 196 -2.93 -5.30 -17.96
C GLY A 196 -2.71 -5.56 -19.43
N GLY A 197 -1.92 -4.71 -20.12
CA GLY A 197 -1.58 -4.89 -21.53
C GLY A 197 -0.81 -6.18 -21.80
N VAL A 198 0.08 -6.60 -20.89
CA VAL A 198 0.79 -7.89 -20.99
C VAL A 198 -0.21 -9.05 -20.94
N VAL A 199 -1.16 -9.01 -20.01
CA VAL A 199 -2.19 -10.07 -19.89
C VAL A 199 -3.16 -10.05 -21.09
N ALA A 200 -3.60 -8.86 -21.50
CA ALA A 200 -4.49 -8.70 -22.65
C ALA A 200 -3.86 -9.19 -23.96
N ALA A 201 -2.58 -8.86 -24.20
CA ALA A 201 -1.85 -9.34 -25.38
C ALA A 201 -1.68 -10.87 -25.36
N ALA A 202 -1.39 -11.45 -24.20
CA ALA A 202 -1.30 -12.90 -24.05
C ALA A 202 -2.66 -13.59 -24.24
N ALA A 203 -3.74 -13.00 -23.74
CA ALA A 203 -5.10 -13.52 -23.93
C ALA A 203 -5.52 -13.48 -25.40
N ALA A 204 -5.25 -12.38 -26.11
CA ALA A 204 -5.52 -12.26 -27.55
C ALA A 204 -4.72 -13.29 -28.36
N ALA A 205 -3.43 -13.46 -28.03
CA ALA A 205 -2.59 -14.49 -28.66
C ALA A 205 -3.09 -15.91 -28.35
N ALA A 206 -3.56 -16.18 -27.13
CA ALA A 206 -4.11 -17.46 -26.73
C ALA A 206 -5.39 -17.80 -27.52
N VAL A 207 -6.27 -16.83 -27.75
CA VAL A 207 -7.46 -17.01 -28.61
C VAL A 207 -7.04 -17.37 -30.03
N ALA A 208 -6.07 -16.63 -30.61
CA ALA A 208 -5.57 -16.93 -31.96
C ALA A 208 -4.92 -18.33 -32.06
N LEU A 209 -4.16 -18.75 -31.04
CA LEU A 209 -3.58 -20.10 -30.96
C LEU A 209 -4.67 -21.18 -30.83
N GLY A 210 -5.76 -20.89 -30.10
CA GLY A 210 -6.88 -21.81 -29.95
C GLY A 210 -7.54 -22.22 -31.28
N LEU A 211 -7.48 -21.37 -32.29
CA LEU A 211 -7.96 -21.67 -33.65
C LEU A 211 -7.12 -22.75 -34.35
N LEU A 212 -5.93 -23.06 -33.86
CA LEU A 212 -5.05 -24.10 -34.38
C LEU A 212 -5.33 -25.51 -33.80
N GLY A 213 -6.38 -25.64 -32.99
CA GLY A 213 -6.78 -26.88 -32.35
C GLY A 213 -6.20 -27.12 -30.97
N ALA A 214 -6.29 -28.34 -30.46
CA ALA A 214 -5.97 -28.69 -29.06
C ALA A 214 -4.53 -28.31 -28.64
N GLY A 215 -3.54 -28.48 -29.53
CA GLY A 215 -2.16 -28.07 -29.26
C GLY A 215 -2.04 -26.55 -29.09
N GLY A 216 -2.77 -25.78 -29.88
CA GLY A 216 -2.82 -24.33 -29.77
C GLY A 216 -3.47 -23.87 -28.48
N VAL A 217 -4.55 -24.53 -28.04
CA VAL A 217 -5.18 -24.26 -26.73
C VAL A 217 -4.19 -24.47 -25.57
N ALA A 218 -3.45 -25.58 -25.56
CA ALA A 218 -2.46 -25.86 -24.51
C ALA A 218 -1.36 -24.78 -24.47
N LEU A 219 -0.84 -24.36 -25.62
CA LEU A 219 0.14 -23.29 -25.70
C LEU A 219 -0.47 -21.93 -25.25
N GLY A 220 -1.71 -21.65 -25.62
CA GLY A 220 -2.43 -20.45 -25.17
C GLY A 220 -2.57 -20.38 -23.66
N VAL A 221 -2.93 -21.49 -23.01
CA VAL A 221 -3.01 -21.58 -21.54
C VAL A 221 -1.65 -21.29 -20.89
N LEU A 222 -0.58 -21.91 -21.40
CA LEU A 222 0.78 -21.68 -20.88
C LEU A 222 1.21 -20.21 -21.05
N LEU A 223 0.86 -19.59 -22.18
CA LEU A 223 1.15 -18.18 -22.45
C LEU A 223 0.42 -17.26 -21.46
N VAL A 224 -0.86 -17.52 -21.19
CA VAL A 224 -1.66 -16.76 -20.19
C VAL A 224 -1.06 -16.95 -18.81
N LEU A 225 -0.75 -18.17 -18.37
CA LEU A 225 -0.11 -18.42 -17.08
C LEU A 225 1.24 -17.70 -16.93
N GLY A 226 2.08 -17.75 -17.96
CA GLY A 226 3.35 -17.01 -18.00
C GLY A 226 3.14 -15.51 -17.92
N SER A 227 2.12 -14.97 -18.62
CA SER A 227 1.80 -13.55 -18.59
C SER A 227 1.29 -13.09 -17.21
N LEU A 228 0.55 -13.93 -16.47
CA LEU A 228 0.12 -13.63 -15.10
C LEU A 228 1.33 -13.54 -14.14
N LEU A 229 2.30 -14.42 -14.27
CA LEU A 229 3.54 -14.35 -13.48
C LEU A 229 4.32 -13.08 -13.80
N LEU A 230 4.45 -12.72 -15.07
CA LEU A 230 5.10 -11.48 -15.50
C LEU A 230 4.33 -10.25 -15.00
N ALA A 231 3.00 -10.26 -15.08
CA ALA A 231 2.14 -9.19 -14.58
C ALA A 231 2.30 -9.01 -13.07
N ALA A 232 2.33 -10.10 -12.29
CA ALA A 232 2.58 -10.06 -10.85
C ALA A 232 3.97 -9.47 -10.54
N TYR A 233 5.01 -9.89 -11.27
CA TYR A 233 6.34 -9.34 -11.14
C TYR A 233 6.38 -7.83 -11.40
N LEU A 234 5.76 -7.37 -12.50
CA LEU A 234 5.70 -5.96 -12.86
C LEU A 234 4.86 -5.15 -11.86
N TYR A 235 3.72 -5.69 -11.42
CA TYR A 235 2.86 -5.06 -10.43
C TYR A 235 3.63 -4.77 -9.13
N VAL A 236 4.32 -5.76 -8.57
CA VAL A 236 5.14 -5.59 -7.35
C VAL A 236 6.23 -4.54 -7.58
N ARG A 237 6.89 -4.57 -8.73
CA ARG A 237 7.96 -3.64 -9.08
C ARG A 237 7.49 -2.18 -9.19
N LEU A 238 6.25 -1.96 -9.59
CA LEU A 238 5.65 -0.64 -9.81
C LEU A 238 4.73 -0.20 -8.67
N SER A 239 4.44 -1.07 -7.70
CA SER A 239 3.45 -0.85 -6.64
C SER A 239 3.73 0.37 -5.76
N LEU A 240 4.99 0.74 -5.56
CA LEU A 240 5.40 1.85 -4.72
C LEU A 240 5.45 3.20 -5.46
N ALA A 241 5.24 3.21 -6.78
CA ALA A 241 5.32 4.42 -7.60
C ALA A 241 4.32 5.52 -7.21
N PRO A 242 3.05 5.23 -6.84
CA PRO A 242 2.11 6.25 -6.38
C PRO A 242 2.60 6.94 -5.09
N CYS A 243 3.17 6.17 -4.15
CA CYS A 243 3.72 6.72 -2.91
C CYS A 243 4.92 7.63 -3.17
N ALA A 244 5.82 7.22 -4.07
CA ALA A 244 6.96 8.04 -4.50
C ALA A 244 6.51 9.36 -5.12
N LEU A 245 5.47 9.33 -5.98
CA LEU A 245 4.95 10.52 -6.64
C LEU A 245 4.37 11.53 -5.65
N VAL A 246 3.62 11.06 -4.66
CA VAL A 246 2.96 11.93 -3.66
C VAL A 246 3.97 12.51 -2.68
N LEU A 247 4.84 11.68 -2.11
CA LEU A 247 5.76 12.10 -1.04
C LEU A 247 6.94 12.92 -1.57
N GLU A 248 7.42 12.60 -2.78
CA GLU A 248 8.58 13.28 -3.36
C GLU A 248 8.19 14.33 -4.41
N ARG A 249 6.91 14.43 -4.78
CA ARG A 249 6.37 15.36 -5.80
C ARG A 249 7.12 15.30 -7.13
N THR A 250 7.57 14.11 -7.52
CA THR A 250 8.37 13.87 -8.71
C THR A 250 7.51 13.73 -9.98
N SER A 251 8.16 13.50 -11.13
CA SER A 251 7.47 13.18 -12.37
C SER A 251 7.04 11.71 -12.41
N THR A 252 6.06 11.36 -13.23
CA THR A 252 5.57 9.99 -13.42
C THR A 252 6.70 9.00 -13.78
N ARG A 253 7.59 9.38 -14.71
CA ARG A 253 8.74 8.54 -15.10
C ARG A 253 9.72 8.32 -13.95
N THR A 254 10.02 9.39 -13.21
CA THR A 254 10.92 9.31 -12.05
C THR A 254 10.32 8.42 -10.98
N SER A 255 9.03 8.53 -10.69
CA SER A 255 8.32 7.70 -9.70
C SER A 255 8.35 6.22 -10.06
N LEU A 256 8.13 5.85 -11.34
CA LEU A 256 8.23 4.46 -11.81
C LEU A 256 9.65 3.91 -11.66
N ARG A 257 10.66 4.69 -12.08
CA ARG A 257 12.07 4.31 -11.92
C ARG A 257 12.42 4.15 -10.45
N ARG A 258 11.98 5.07 -9.59
CA ARG A 258 12.25 5.05 -8.16
C ARG A 258 11.63 3.82 -7.49
N SER A 259 10.36 3.52 -7.77
CA SER A 259 9.71 2.29 -7.32
C SER A 259 10.50 1.06 -7.74
N SER A 260 10.87 0.98 -9.02
CA SER A 260 11.61 -0.18 -9.55
C SER A 260 13.00 -0.36 -8.93
N VAL A 261 13.67 0.72 -8.52
CA VAL A 261 14.98 0.68 -7.84
C VAL A 261 14.80 0.24 -6.38
N LEU A 262 13.80 0.82 -5.67
CA LEU A 262 13.53 0.49 -4.26
C LEU A 262 13.12 -0.97 -4.06
N VAL A 263 12.40 -1.56 -5.02
CA VAL A 263 11.94 -2.96 -4.95
C VAL A 263 13.03 -3.96 -5.36
N ARG A 264 14.01 -3.56 -6.19
CA ARG A 264 14.97 -4.47 -6.83
C ARG A 264 15.77 -5.33 -5.86
N GLY A 265 16.18 -4.79 -4.70
CA GLY A 265 17.01 -5.49 -3.72
C GLY A 265 16.25 -6.52 -2.85
N ASP A 266 14.93 -6.31 -2.65
CA ASP A 266 14.09 -7.08 -1.73
C ASP A 266 12.72 -7.42 -2.32
N TRP A 267 12.69 -7.81 -3.59
CA TRP A 267 11.44 -8.07 -4.31
C TRP A 267 10.54 -9.07 -3.58
N TRP A 268 11.10 -10.18 -3.09
CA TRP A 268 10.35 -11.21 -2.39
C TRP A 268 9.69 -10.71 -1.10
N ARG A 269 10.36 -9.82 -0.39
CA ARG A 269 9.82 -9.21 0.82
C ARG A 269 8.66 -8.27 0.49
N VAL A 270 8.83 -7.42 -0.51
CA VAL A 270 7.76 -6.52 -0.97
C VAL A 270 6.57 -7.32 -1.46
N PHE A 271 6.80 -8.35 -2.28
CA PHE A 271 5.77 -9.29 -2.73
C PHE A 271 5.03 -9.94 -1.57
N GLY A 272 5.76 -10.50 -0.59
CA GLY A 272 5.16 -11.15 0.58
C GLY A 272 4.30 -10.22 1.42
N ILE A 273 4.75 -8.98 1.64
CA ILE A 273 3.96 -7.98 2.38
C ILE A 273 2.70 -7.58 1.59
N LEU A 274 2.83 -7.30 0.29
CA LEU A 274 1.69 -6.95 -0.55
C LEU A 274 0.69 -8.10 -0.67
N LEU A 275 1.17 -9.33 -0.79
CA LEU A 275 0.33 -10.54 -0.82
C LEU A 275 -0.43 -10.71 0.51
N LEU A 276 0.25 -10.52 1.63
CA LEU A 276 -0.39 -10.62 2.94
C LEU A 276 -1.45 -9.52 3.14
N VAL A 277 -1.14 -8.28 2.75
CA VAL A 277 -2.11 -7.17 2.75
C VAL A 277 -3.31 -7.51 1.87
N LEU A 278 -3.08 -8.08 0.68
CA LEU A 278 -4.14 -8.53 -0.23
C LEU A 278 -5.01 -9.62 0.42
N VAL A 279 -4.40 -10.65 1.02
CA VAL A 279 -5.12 -11.76 1.66
C VAL A 279 -5.96 -11.27 2.83
N ILE A 280 -5.39 -10.45 3.72
CA ILE A 280 -6.13 -9.87 4.85
C ILE A 280 -7.28 -8.98 4.35
N SER A 281 -6.99 -8.11 3.39
CA SER A 281 -8.00 -7.21 2.80
C SER A 281 -9.13 -7.98 2.12
N SER A 282 -8.81 -9.04 1.39
CA SER A 282 -9.81 -9.90 0.73
C SER A 282 -10.65 -10.67 1.73
N PHE A 283 -10.03 -11.20 2.79
CA PHE A 283 -10.76 -11.91 3.85
C PHE A 283 -11.75 -10.98 4.57
N VAL A 284 -11.30 -9.78 4.94
CA VAL A 284 -12.15 -8.77 5.57
C VAL A 284 -13.25 -8.32 4.60
N ALA A 285 -12.91 -8.10 3.33
CA ALA A 285 -13.87 -7.71 2.31
C ALA A 285 -14.96 -8.77 2.12
N LEU A 286 -14.60 -10.03 1.99
CA LEU A 286 -15.56 -11.13 1.88
C LEU A 286 -16.44 -11.24 3.12
N THR A 287 -15.87 -11.15 4.31
CA THR A 287 -16.61 -11.22 5.58
C THR A 287 -17.64 -10.09 5.69
N LEU A 288 -17.29 -8.89 5.23
CA LEU A 288 -18.22 -7.75 5.27
C LEU A 288 -19.23 -7.76 4.13
N GLN A 289 -18.85 -8.20 2.92
CA GLN A 289 -19.70 -8.17 1.74
C GLN A 289 -20.74 -9.30 1.69
N VAL A 290 -20.35 -10.53 2.08
CA VAL A 290 -21.20 -11.73 1.98
C VAL A 290 -22.58 -11.58 2.66
N PRO A 291 -22.72 -11.00 3.87
CA PRO A 291 -24.03 -10.79 4.48
C PRO A 291 -24.98 -9.94 3.62
N PHE A 292 -24.48 -8.90 2.98
CA PHE A 292 -25.28 -8.05 2.10
C PHE A 292 -25.68 -8.76 0.81
N GLU A 293 -24.77 -9.56 0.25
CA GLU A 293 -25.07 -10.39 -0.92
C GLU A 293 -26.15 -11.45 -0.61
N LEU A 294 -26.05 -12.11 0.56
CA LEU A 294 -27.06 -13.06 1.03
C LEU A 294 -28.43 -12.40 1.21
N LEU A 295 -28.47 -11.23 1.83
CA LEU A 295 -29.69 -10.46 2.00
C LEU A 295 -30.28 -10.01 0.64
N GLY A 296 -29.41 -9.63 -0.30
CA GLY A 296 -29.80 -9.28 -1.66
C GLY A 296 -30.34 -10.46 -2.44
N ALA A 297 -29.73 -11.61 -2.31
CA ALA A 297 -30.10 -12.84 -2.98
C ALA A 297 -31.37 -13.50 -2.42
N GLY A 298 -31.70 -13.25 -1.16
CA GLY A 298 -32.87 -13.87 -0.48
C GLY A 298 -32.59 -15.24 0.12
N SER A 299 -31.66 -16.01 -0.41
CA SER A 299 -31.20 -17.30 0.13
C SER A 299 -29.77 -17.60 -0.27
N ALA A 300 -29.08 -18.48 0.49
CA ALA A 300 -27.72 -18.90 0.17
C ALA A 300 -27.61 -19.67 -1.17
N GLY A 301 -28.64 -20.45 -1.50
CA GLY A 301 -28.71 -21.21 -2.76
C GLY A 301 -28.79 -20.32 -3.99
N SER A 302 -29.47 -19.19 -3.89
CA SER A 302 -29.60 -18.26 -5.01
C SER A 302 -28.33 -17.48 -5.33
N LEU A 303 -27.30 -17.52 -4.49
CA LEU A 303 -25.97 -16.96 -4.83
C LEU A 303 -25.32 -17.72 -5.99
N PHE A 304 -25.63 -18.99 -6.14
CA PHE A 304 -25.08 -19.87 -7.19
C PHE A 304 -26.07 -20.09 -8.35
N ASP A 305 -27.22 -19.44 -8.32
CA ASP A 305 -28.19 -19.51 -9.38
C ASP A 305 -27.83 -18.59 -10.54
N PRO A 306 -27.45 -19.12 -11.73
CA PRO A 306 -27.09 -18.30 -12.88
C PRO A 306 -28.27 -17.49 -13.44
N THR A 307 -29.49 -17.83 -13.08
CA THR A 307 -30.73 -17.11 -13.53
C THR A 307 -31.11 -15.97 -12.58
N ARG A 308 -30.34 -15.76 -11.49
CA ARG A 308 -30.60 -14.72 -10.52
C ARG A 308 -30.57 -13.34 -11.18
N ASP A 309 -31.56 -12.51 -10.90
CA ASP A 309 -31.55 -11.09 -11.27
C ASP A 309 -30.58 -10.32 -10.35
N VAL A 310 -29.32 -10.28 -10.77
CA VAL A 310 -28.25 -9.54 -10.07
C VAL A 310 -28.40 -8.03 -10.20
N LEU A 311 -29.23 -7.56 -11.15
CA LEU A 311 -29.52 -6.15 -11.39
C LEU A 311 -30.89 -5.73 -10.80
N GLY A 312 -31.57 -6.62 -10.08
CA GLY A 312 -32.76 -6.28 -9.33
C GLY A 312 -32.50 -5.20 -8.27
N ALA A 313 -33.42 -4.29 -8.08
CA ALA A 313 -33.27 -3.13 -7.19
C ALA A 313 -32.80 -3.53 -5.77
N ARG A 314 -33.34 -4.62 -5.23
CA ARG A 314 -32.97 -5.14 -3.91
C ARG A 314 -31.50 -5.60 -3.89
N ALA A 315 -31.07 -6.36 -4.89
CA ALA A 315 -29.71 -6.86 -5.01
C ALA A 315 -28.74 -5.68 -5.14
N LEU A 316 -29.01 -4.72 -6.02
CA LEU A 316 -28.17 -3.54 -6.23
C LEU A 316 -28.05 -2.64 -4.99
N ILE A 317 -29.15 -2.40 -4.26
CA ILE A 317 -29.11 -1.57 -3.05
C ILE A 317 -28.29 -2.26 -1.97
N LEU A 318 -28.54 -3.54 -1.70
CA LEU A 318 -27.85 -4.26 -0.62
C LEU A 318 -26.37 -4.49 -0.95
N SER A 319 -26.05 -4.93 -2.16
CA SER A 319 -24.64 -5.06 -2.59
C SER A 319 -23.92 -3.72 -2.60
N GLY A 320 -24.61 -2.64 -2.99
CA GLY A 320 -24.08 -1.28 -2.94
C GLY A 320 -23.77 -0.82 -1.52
N ILE A 321 -24.67 -1.03 -0.56
CA ILE A 321 -24.43 -0.71 0.86
C ILE A 321 -23.24 -1.52 1.37
N GLY A 322 -23.22 -2.84 1.11
CA GLY A 322 -22.10 -3.71 1.45
C GLY A 322 -20.78 -3.22 0.84
N GLY A 323 -20.81 -2.83 -0.43
CA GLY A 323 -19.65 -2.28 -1.15
C GLY A 323 -19.11 -1.00 -0.52
N VAL A 324 -19.98 -0.06 -0.14
CA VAL A 324 -19.59 1.18 0.56
C VAL A 324 -18.96 0.87 1.91
N VAL A 325 -19.58 0.01 2.73
CA VAL A 325 -19.05 -0.37 4.04
C VAL A 325 -17.67 -1.04 3.89
N THR A 326 -17.58 -2.01 3.00
CA THR A 326 -16.36 -2.76 2.73
C THR A 326 -15.23 -1.84 2.23
N ALA A 327 -15.49 -1.03 1.21
CA ALA A 327 -14.48 -0.14 0.65
C ALA A 327 -14.03 0.92 1.65
N THR A 328 -14.93 1.44 2.49
CA THR A 328 -14.59 2.44 3.52
C THR A 328 -13.61 1.90 4.55
N LEU A 329 -13.67 0.61 4.88
CA LEU A 329 -12.79 -0.01 5.88
C LEU A 329 -11.51 -0.61 5.26
N VAL A 330 -11.64 -1.30 4.13
CA VAL A 330 -10.54 -2.08 3.55
C VAL A 330 -9.57 -1.22 2.76
N SER A 331 -10.08 -0.26 1.96
CA SER A 331 -9.21 0.53 1.08
C SER A 331 -8.20 1.41 1.83
N PRO A 332 -8.55 2.09 2.96
CA PRO A 332 -7.58 2.86 3.71
C PRO A 332 -6.50 1.99 4.36
N PHE A 333 -6.85 0.79 4.81
CA PHE A 333 -5.87 -0.14 5.35
C PHE A 333 -4.81 -0.52 4.30
N SER A 334 -5.25 -0.93 3.12
CA SER A 334 -4.35 -1.31 2.02
C SER A 334 -3.46 -0.16 1.58
N ALA A 335 -4.02 1.06 1.45
CA ALA A 335 -3.26 2.24 1.05
C ALA A 335 -2.26 2.69 2.15
N ALA A 336 -2.64 2.60 3.44
CA ALA A 336 -1.74 2.90 4.55
C ALA A 336 -0.59 1.89 4.64
N ALA A 337 -0.88 0.59 4.48
CA ALA A 337 0.14 -0.45 4.45
C ALA A 337 1.14 -0.23 3.30
N GLN A 338 0.67 0.13 2.11
CA GLN A 338 1.51 0.43 0.95
C GLN A 338 2.40 1.67 1.17
N ALA A 339 1.84 2.73 1.79
CA ALA A 339 2.61 3.93 2.13
C ALA A 339 3.69 3.65 3.21
N LEU A 340 3.37 2.85 4.23
CA LEU A 340 4.34 2.43 5.25
C LEU A 340 5.42 1.53 4.66
N LEU A 341 5.07 0.62 3.75
CA LEU A 341 6.03 -0.20 3.02
C LEU A 341 6.99 0.66 2.19
N TYR A 342 6.49 1.73 1.56
CA TYR A 342 7.33 2.69 0.85
C TYR A 342 8.31 3.38 1.80
N VAL A 343 7.86 3.83 2.98
CA VAL A 343 8.72 4.44 4.01
C VAL A 343 9.78 3.44 4.50
N ASP A 344 9.39 2.18 4.79
CA ASP A 344 10.32 1.11 5.17
C ASP A 344 11.41 0.89 4.09
N ARG A 345 11.00 0.84 2.81
CA ARG A 345 11.96 0.68 1.72
C ARG A 345 12.93 1.85 1.60
N ARG A 346 12.48 3.08 1.84
CA ARG A 346 13.35 4.25 1.87
C ARG A 346 14.31 4.23 3.05
N MET A 347 13.84 3.85 4.25
CA MET A 347 14.72 3.71 5.42
C MET A 347 15.86 2.73 5.12
N ARG A 348 15.55 1.57 4.53
CA ARG A 348 16.55 0.53 4.22
C ARG A 348 17.49 0.89 3.08
N ALA A 349 17.00 1.59 2.06
CA ALA A 349 17.77 1.86 0.85
C ALA A 349 18.55 3.19 0.91
N GLU A 350 18.07 4.16 1.66
CA GLU A 350 18.57 5.56 1.63
C GLU A 350 18.99 6.08 3.01
N GLY A 351 18.91 5.27 4.08
CA GLY A 351 19.22 5.74 5.44
C GLY A 351 18.29 6.86 5.91
N LEU A 352 17.02 6.83 5.49
CA LEU A 352 16.03 7.87 5.83
C LEU A 352 15.79 7.98 7.35
N ASP A 353 16.04 6.91 8.10
CA ASP A 353 16.01 6.85 9.56
C ASP A 353 16.92 7.89 10.20
N VAL A 354 18.15 8.02 9.71
CA VAL A 354 19.11 9.01 10.20
C VAL A 354 18.63 10.44 9.92
N ALA A 355 18.10 10.69 8.72
CA ALA A 355 17.60 12.02 8.35
C ALA A 355 16.34 12.41 9.16
N LEU A 356 15.44 11.46 9.44
CA LEU A 356 14.23 11.67 10.24
C LEU A 356 14.58 11.87 11.72
N ALA A 357 15.55 11.12 12.27
CA ALA A 357 16.03 11.30 13.62
C ALA A 357 16.65 12.70 13.81
N ALA A 358 17.49 13.16 12.88
CA ALA A 358 18.04 14.50 12.90
C ALA A 358 16.97 15.60 12.83
N ALA A 359 15.93 15.41 12.00
CA ALA A 359 14.82 16.35 11.91
C ALA A 359 13.91 16.35 13.16
N ALA A 360 13.80 15.23 13.88
CA ALA A 360 13.06 15.14 15.13
C ALA A 360 13.79 15.85 16.27
N THR A 361 15.12 15.68 16.38
CA THR A 361 15.96 16.35 17.39
C THR A 361 16.07 17.86 17.18
N ALA A 362 16.04 18.33 15.92
CA ALA A 362 16.06 19.77 15.62
C ALA A 362 14.76 20.52 16.01
N ARG A 363 13.70 19.82 16.39
CA ARG A 363 12.39 20.37 16.77
C ARG A 363 12.08 20.26 18.27
N SER A 364 12.88 19.50 19.02
CA SER A 364 12.85 19.40 20.49
C SER A 364 13.69 20.49 21.15
#